data_9aa219d530b8eae13f030d5377c0949f
#
_entry.id   9aa219d530b8eae13f030d5377c0949f
#
_cell.length_a   1.000
_cell.length_b   1.000
_cell.length_c   1.000
_cell.angle_alpha   90.00
_cell.angle_beta   90.00
_cell.angle_gamma   90.00
#
_symmetry.space_group_name_H-M   'P 1'
#
loop_
_entity.id
_entity.type
_entity.pdbx_description
1 polymer ?
#
loop_
_entity_poly.entity_id
_entity_poly.type
_entity_poly.pdbx_seq_one_letter_code
_entity_poly.pdbx_strand_id
1 'polypeptide(L)'
;MINVGNSNSITRRYLDSLLIETRYLNSAHPDQSLILYGKKFASPIMTAALSHLDRHLFPGSTDAYASGAASTGTLLWLGMAGDEEVERCKAKGAEMIEIIKPYADRDLIYKKIRHAESIGLLAVGIDIDHPFADDGGPDQVDGFTMAPITSDELKDICSCTSLPVIVKGVLSSYDANTAVNAGVQGLVLSHHNNRIEYAIPPLHALPEIKASLEKDIPLFVDGEIQTGMDVFKALALGATAVSIGRPLMAAIKKDPEAGMSNYLLEVRKQLSKTMAYTGCTNLSKMDPSVIHHMK
;
A
#
# COMPACT_ATOMS: atom_id res chain seq x y z
N MET A 1 2.56 -2.69 29.36
CA MET A 1 1.19 -3.23 29.16
C MET A 1 0.99 -3.45 27.67
N ILE A 2 0.50 -4.63 27.24
CA ILE A 2 0.11 -4.84 25.85
C ILE A 2 -1.13 -4.00 25.61
N ASN A 3 -1.08 -3.06 24.68
CA ASN A 3 -2.27 -2.31 24.28
C ASN A 3 -3.19 -3.25 23.47
N VAL A 4 -4.20 -3.79 24.11
CA VAL A 4 -5.02 -4.90 23.58
C VAL A 4 -5.88 -4.42 22.41
N GLY A 5 -6.25 -3.12 22.39
CA GLY A 5 -7.04 -2.49 21.32
C GLY A 5 -6.25 -2.04 20.11
N ASN A 6 -4.91 -2.08 20.16
CA ASN A 6 -4.06 -1.59 19.10
C ASN A 6 -4.19 -2.44 17.83
N SER A 7 -4.68 -1.83 16.74
CA SER A 7 -4.94 -2.52 15.47
C SER A 7 -3.67 -3.06 14.82
N ASN A 8 -2.50 -2.43 15.00
CA ASN A 8 -1.22 -2.98 14.54
C ASN A 8 -0.91 -4.31 15.25
N SER A 9 -1.08 -4.35 16.56
CA SER A 9 -0.85 -5.58 17.35
C SER A 9 -1.85 -6.69 17.00
N ILE A 10 -3.10 -6.32 16.73
CA ILE A 10 -4.14 -7.26 16.28
C ILE A 10 -3.78 -7.80 14.90
N THR A 11 -3.40 -6.92 13.97
CA THR A 11 -2.97 -7.28 12.62
C THR A 11 -1.73 -8.18 12.62
N ARG A 12 -0.71 -7.88 13.46
CA ARG A 12 0.47 -8.73 13.56
C ARG A 12 0.11 -10.13 14.06
N ARG A 13 -0.71 -10.23 15.13
CA ARG A 13 -1.18 -11.54 15.64
C ARG A 13 -1.97 -12.32 14.57
N TYR A 14 -2.81 -11.64 13.79
CA TYR A 14 -3.51 -12.28 12.69
C TYR A 14 -2.54 -12.83 11.64
N LEU A 15 -1.57 -12.04 11.19
CA LEU A 15 -0.52 -12.49 10.27
C LEU A 15 0.26 -13.70 10.83
N ASP A 16 0.60 -13.67 12.12
CA ASP A 16 1.34 -14.76 12.78
C ASP A 16 0.50 -16.04 12.93
N SER A 17 -0.82 -15.92 12.99
CA SER A 17 -1.73 -17.07 13.05
C SER A 17 -1.91 -17.80 11.71
N LEU A 18 -1.46 -17.21 10.62
CA LEU A 18 -1.50 -17.81 9.29
C LEU A 18 -0.28 -18.69 9.06
N LEU A 19 -0.47 -19.96 8.83
CA LEU A 19 0.57 -20.96 8.54
C LEU A 19 0.65 -21.20 7.04
N ILE A 20 1.82 -21.61 6.55
CA ILE A 20 2.09 -21.87 5.13
C ILE A 20 2.37 -23.36 4.94
N GLU A 21 1.54 -24.03 4.14
CA GLU A 21 1.75 -25.40 3.73
C GLU A 21 2.79 -25.48 2.60
N THR A 22 3.75 -26.38 2.73
CA THR A 22 4.79 -26.58 1.72
C THR A 22 4.37 -27.60 0.66
N ARG A 23 4.67 -27.31 -0.61
CA ARG A 23 4.40 -28.18 -1.78
C ARG A 23 5.60 -28.17 -2.71
N TYR A 24 6.40 -29.23 -2.67
CA TYR A 24 7.68 -29.28 -3.43
C TYR A 24 7.54 -29.96 -4.79
N LEU A 25 6.58 -30.90 -4.93
CA LEU A 25 6.42 -31.64 -6.18
C LEU A 25 5.95 -30.70 -7.31
N ASN A 26 6.63 -30.74 -8.44
CA ASN A 26 6.39 -29.89 -9.61
C ASN A 26 6.61 -28.38 -9.36
N SER A 27 7.32 -28.02 -8.29
CA SER A 27 7.74 -26.63 -8.06
C SER A 27 8.87 -26.23 -9.04
N ALA A 28 9.03 -24.92 -9.24
CA ALA A 28 10.05 -24.34 -10.12
C ALA A 28 10.57 -23.04 -9.52
N HIS A 29 11.62 -22.48 -10.13
CA HIS A 29 12.06 -21.13 -9.82
C HIS A 29 10.94 -20.12 -10.10
N PRO A 30 10.52 -19.34 -9.09
CA PRO A 30 9.38 -18.45 -9.27
C PRO A 30 9.74 -17.15 -9.99
N ASP A 31 8.82 -16.66 -10.82
CA ASP A 31 8.81 -15.30 -11.32
C ASP A 31 7.92 -14.40 -10.43
N GLN A 32 8.52 -13.41 -9.80
CA GLN A 32 7.85 -12.45 -8.95
C GLN A 32 7.46 -11.17 -9.69
N SER A 33 7.75 -11.04 -10.99
CA SER A 33 7.48 -9.80 -11.71
C SER A 33 5.99 -9.48 -11.72
N LEU A 34 5.69 -8.19 -11.49
CA LEU A 34 4.32 -7.64 -11.50
C LEU A 34 4.17 -6.70 -12.68
N ILE A 35 3.06 -6.82 -13.41
CA ILE A 35 2.61 -5.79 -14.35
C ILE A 35 1.45 -5.04 -13.70
N LEU A 36 1.59 -3.73 -13.52
CA LEU A 36 0.59 -2.86 -12.92
C LEU A 36 0.48 -1.57 -13.72
N TYR A 37 -0.72 -1.20 -14.13
CA TYR A 37 -1.01 0.00 -14.94
C TYR A 37 -0.06 0.13 -16.16
N GLY A 38 0.20 -0.98 -16.84
CA GLY A 38 1.07 -1.04 -18.02
C GLY A 38 2.57 -0.99 -17.76
N LYS A 39 3.02 -0.93 -16.51
CA LYS A 39 4.44 -0.94 -16.11
C LYS A 39 4.84 -2.26 -15.47
N LYS A 40 6.09 -2.67 -15.71
CA LYS A 40 6.66 -3.87 -15.11
C LYS A 40 7.51 -3.53 -13.90
N PHE A 41 7.23 -4.19 -12.78
CA PHE A 41 7.97 -4.11 -11.52
C PHE A 41 8.70 -5.41 -11.22
N ALA A 42 9.78 -5.32 -10.46
CA ALA A 42 10.60 -6.46 -10.11
C ALA A 42 9.92 -7.46 -9.15
N SER A 43 8.91 -7.00 -8.43
CA SER A 43 8.15 -7.81 -7.47
C SER A 43 6.84 -7.10 -7.08
N PRO A 44 5.89 -7.79 -6.43
CA PRO A 44 4.66 -7.20 -5.89
C PRO A 44 4.88 -6.48 -4.54
N ILE A 45 6.12 -6.12 -4.23
CA ILE A 45 6.45 -5.37 -3.01
C ILE A 45 6.55 -3.90 -3.39
N MET A 46 5.86 -3.05 -2.64
CA MET A 46 5.83 -1.60 -2.83
C MET A 46 6.23 -0.91 -1.54
N THR A 47 6.55 0.37 -1.62
CA THR A 47 6.69 1.18 -0.42
C THR A 47 5.31 1.59 0.10
N ALA A 48 5.18 1.88 1.40
CA ALA A 48 3.95 2.50 1.92
C ALA A 48 3.93 4.01 1.61
N ALA A 49 2.73 4.59 1.60
CA ALA A 49 2.54 6.03 1.42
C ALA A 49 2.95 6.79 2.71
N LEU A 50 4.24 6.88 2.94
CA LEU A 50 4.78 7.63 4.07
C LEU A 50 4.83 9.12 3.75
N SER A 51 4.61 9.95 4.77
CA SER A 51 4.67 11.41 4.70
C SER A 51 5.72 11.94 5.66
N HIS A 52 6.27 13.14 5.35
CA HIS A 52 7.14 13.90 6.25
C HIS A 52 8.38 13.11 6.76
N LEU A 53 8.96 12.25 5.93
CA LEU A 53 10.10 11.42 6.34
C LEU A 53 11.27 12.26 6.83
N ASP A 54 11.55 13.39 6.17
CA ASP A 54 12.61 14.33 6.55
C ASP A 54 12.42 14.91 7.95
N ARG A 55 11.17 15.07 8.40
CA ARG A 55 10.82 15.52 9.75
C ARG A 55 10.88 14.38 10.77
N HIS A 56 10.49 13.16 10.36
CA HIS A 56 10.42 12.00 11.26
C HIS A 56 11.76 11.28 11.45
N LEU A 57 12.66 11.36 10.47
CA LEU A 57 13.96 10.68 10.52
C LEU A 57 15.12 11.70 10.53
N PHE A 58 15.46 12.24 9.35
CA PHE A 58 16.53 13.25 9.18
C PHE A 58 16.35 13.91 7.80
N PRO A 59 16.91 15.13 7.58
CA PRO A 59 16.86 15.79 6.27
C PRO A 59 17.48 14.90 5.17
N GLY A 60 16.75 14.72 4.06
CA GLY A 60 17.15 13.86 2.94
C GLY A 60 16.65 12.42 3.01
N SER A 61 15.93 12.02 4.06
CA SER A 61 15.39 10.66 4.17
C SER A 61 14.28 10.38 3.15
N THR A 62 13.53 11.37 2.69
CA THR A 62 12.59 11.23 1.58
C THR A 62 13.33 10.90 0.28
N ASP A 63 14.46 11.54 0.03
CA ASP A 63 15.32 11.25 -1.12
C ASP A 63 15.92 9.84 -1.06
N ALA A 64 16.38 9.41 0.13
CA ALA A 64 16.86 8.05 0.36
C ALA A 64 15.76 7.01 0.09
N TYR A 65 14.51 7.31 0.50
CA TYR A 65 13.33 6.47 0.25
C TYR A 65 13.06 6.32 -1.25
N ALA A 66 13.05 7.43 -1.99
CA ALA A 66 12.84 7.40 -3.43
C ALA A 66 13.98 6.69 -4.19
N SER A 67 15.24 6.94 -3.79
CA SER A 67 16.41 6.30 -4.39
C SER A 67 16.43 4.79 -4.14
N GLY A 68 16.08 4.34 -2.93
CA GLY A 68 15.97 2.92 -2.59
C GLY A 68 14.88 2.20 -3.41
N ALA A 69 13.75 2.86 -3.65
CA ALA A 69 12.70 2.32 -4.51
C ALA A 69 13.19 2.21 -5.97
N ALA A 70 13.81 3.25 -6.50
CA ALA A 70 14.34 3.27 -7.86
C ALA A 70 15.38 2.17 -8.10
N SER A 71 16.36 2.04 -7.20
CA SER A 71 17.47 1.08 -7.34
C SER A 71 17.02 -0.38 -7.28
N THR A 72 15.85 -0.66 -6.71
CA THR A 72 15.30 -2.01 -6.58
C THR A 72 14.16 -2.32 -7.58
N GLY A 73 13.78 -1.37 -8.42
CA GLY A 73 12.63 -1.50 -9.32
C GLY A 73 11.31 -1.66 -8.56
N THR A 74 11.21 -1.01 -7.41
CA THR A 74 10.04 -1.02 -6.51
C THR A 74 9.16 0.20 -6.80
N LEU A 75 7.83 0.02 -6.81
CA LEU A 75 6.88 1.12 -6.92
C LEU A 75 6.94 1.99 -5.65
N LEU A 76 7.20 3.28 -5.84
CA LEU A 76 7.23 4.28 -4.78
C LEU A 76 5.82 4.80 -4.51
N TRP A 77 5.38 4.76 -3.26
CA TRP A 77 4.22 5.48 -2.79
C TRP A 77 4.64 6.60 -1.85
N LEU A 78 4.08 7.79 -2.05
CA LEU A 78 4.36 8.95 -1.23
C LEU A 78 3.05 9.56 -0.72
N GLY A 79 2.98 9.90 0.56
CA GLY A 79 1.80 10.52 1.18
C GLY A 79 2.04 11.98 1.52
N MET A 80 1.02 12.82 1.34
CA MET A 80 0.98 14.22 1.78
C MET A 80 2.28 15.02 1.52
N ALA A 81 2.80 14.93 0.31
CA ALA A 81 4.01 15.65 -0.09
C ALA A 81 3.68 17.00 -0.74
N GLY A 82 4.59 17.96 -0.65
CA GLY A 82 4.56 19.17 -1.45
C GLY A 82 4.95 18.89 -2.91
N ASP A 83 4.51 19.74 -3.85
CA ASP A 83 4.75 19.54 -5.28
C ASP A 83 6.26 19.39 -5.59
N GLU A 84 7.12 20.23 -5.01
CA GLU A 84 8.59 20.15 -5.15
C GLU A 84 9.18 18.84 -4.62
N GLU A 85 8.63 18.30 -3.52
CA GLU A 85 9.05 17.01 -2.95
C GLU A 85 8.69 15.86 -3.87
N VAL A 86 7.48 15.88 -4.44
CA VAL A 86 7.00 14.90 -5.42
C VAL A 86 7.89 14.88 -6.65
N GLU A 87 8.21 16.07 -7.22
CA GLU A 87 9.10 16.21 -8.37
C GLU A 87 10.52 15.70 -8.08
N ARG A 88 11.06 16.05 -6.91
CA ARG A 88 12.38 15.60 -6.46
C ARG A 88 12.43 14.07 -6.32
N CYS A 89 11.40 13.46 -5.76
CA CYS A 89 11.29 12.00 -5.66
C CYS A 89 11.14 11.34 -7.04
N LYS A 90 10.32 11.90 -7.92
CA LYS A 90 10.15 11.40 -9.29
C LYS A 90 11.46 11.45 -10.08
N ALA A 91 12.26 12.48 -9.88
CA ALA A 91 13.58 12.62 -10.51
C ALA A 91 14.60 11.55 -10.10
N LYS A 92 14.36 10.80 -9.00
CA LYS A 92 15.18 9.62 -8.61
C LYS A 92 14.95 8.41 -9.54
N GLY A 93 13.91 8.43 -10.37
CA GLY A 93 13.67 7.44 -11.43
C GLY A 93 12.75 6.27 -11.06
N ALA A 94 12.16 6.25 -9.88
CA ALA A 94 11.10 5.28 -9.57
C ALA A 94 9.78 5.64 -10.25
N GLU A 95 9.00 4.63 -10.66
CA GLU A 95 7.57 4.84 -10.90
C GLU A 95 6.90 5.15 -9.56
N MET A 96 5.95 6.10 -9.57
CA MET A 96 5.44 6.66 -8.33
C MET A 96 3.93 6.85 -8.34
N ILE A 97 3.32 6.68 -7.15
CA ILE A 97 1.93 7.00 -6.84
C ILE A 97 1.92 8.00 -5.67
N GLU A 98 1.22 9.11 -5.82
CA GLU A 98 0.97 10.06 -4.74
C GLU A 98 -0.38 9.75 -4.08
N ILE A 99 -0.41 9.67 -2.73
CA ILE A 99 -1.63 9.59 -1.94
C ILE A 99 -1.98 10.98 -1.43
N ILE A 100 -3.09 11.49 -1.92
CA ILE A 100 -3.64 12.80 -1.62
C ILE A 100 -4.59 12.67 -0.43
N LYS A 101 -4.49 13.60 0.52
CA LYS A 101 -5.38 13.64 1.68
C LYS A 101 -6.79 14.11 1.30
N PRO A 102 -7.82 13.76 2.08
CA PRO A 102 -9.19 14.19 1.84
C PRO A 102 -9.39 15.64 2.31
N TYR A 103 -8.66 16.58 1.70
CA TYR A 103 -8.73 18.00 2.04
C TYR A 103 -10.16 18.53 1.93
N ALA A 104 -10.62 19.29 2.95
CA ALA A 104 -11.92 19.99 2.90
C ALA A 104 -11.97 20.99 1.74
N ASP A 105 -10.82 21.62 1.42
CA ASP A 105 -10.62 22.37 0.19
C ASP A 105 -10.41 21.39 -0.98
N ARG A 106 -11.48 21.09 -1.71
CA ARG A 106 -11.46 20.16 -2.85
C ARG A 106 -10.61 20.66 -4.01
N ASP A 107 -10.47 21.98 -4.18
CA ASP A 107 -9.62 22.56 -5.23
C ASP A 107 -8.16 22.15 -5.07
N LEU A 108 -7.71 21.94 -3.83
CA LEU A 108 -6.38 21.41 -3.54
C LEU A 108 -6.21 19.96 -4.03
N ILE A 109 -7.25 19.13 -3.89
CA ILE A 109 -7.23 17.75 -4.42
C ILE A 109 -7.07 17.78 -5.94
N TYR A 110 -7.90 18.57 -6.64
CA TYR A 110 -7.82 18.70 -8.09
C TYR A 110 -6.50 19.30 -8.57
N LYS A 111 -5.93 20.28 -7.83
CA LYS A 111 -4.62 20.84 -8.12
C LYS A 111 -3.53 19.78 -8.07
N LYS A 112 -3.51 18.96 -7.03
CA LYS A 112 -2.53 17.88 -6.85
C LYS A 112 -2.67 16.79 -7.93
N ILE A 113 -3.89 16.42 -8.30
CA ILE A 113 -4.13 15.47 -9.39
C ILE A 113 -3.58 16.01 -10.71
N ARG A 114 -3.86 17.27 -11.06
CA ARG A 114 -3.32 17.91 -12.27
C ARG A 114 -1.79 17.97 -12.25
N HIS A 115 -1.19 18.26 -11.10
CA HIS A 115 0.26 18.25 -10.96
C HIS A 115 0.82 16.84 -11.19
N ALA A 116 0.27 15.81 -10.53
CA ALA A 116 0.65 14.41 -10.70
C ALA A 116 0.59 13.95 -12.17
N GLU A 117 -0.49 14.33 -12.87
CA GLU A 117 -0.66 14.03 -14.29
C GLU A 117 0.38 14.76 -15.15
N SER A 118 0.66 16.04 -14.87
CA SER A 118 1.62 16.86 -15.63
C SER A 118 3.06 16.35 -15.57
N ILE A 119 3.46 15.75 -14.45
CA ILE A 119 4.80 15.17 -14.25
C ILE A 119 4.86 13.66 -14.54
N GLY A 120 3.74 13.07 -15.00
CA GLY A 120 3.68 11.67 -15.42
C GLY A 120 3.83 10.68 -14.28
N LEU A 121 3.08 10.84 -13.18
CA LEU A 121 2.95 9.80 -12.16
C LEU A 121 2.20 8.59 -12.74
N LEU A 122 2.39 7.42 -12.13
CA LEU A 122 1.73 6.18 -12.57
C LEU A 122 0.23 6.17 -12.23
N ALA A 123 -0.12 6.72 -11.08
CA ALA A 123 -1.48 6.83 -10.56
C ALA A 123 -1.52 7.87 -9.44
N VAL A 124 -2.72 8.22 -9.01
CA VAL A 124 -2.98 8.98 -7.79
C VAL A 124 -3.90 8.21 -6.86
N GLY A 125 -3.79 8.44 -5.56
CA GLY A 125 -4.71 7.84 -4.60
C GLY A 125 -5.32 8.89 -3.68
N ILE A 126 -6.51 8.58 -3.14
CA ILE A 126 -7.20 9.38 -2.14
C ILE A 126 -7.28 8.60 -0.84
N ASP A 127 -6.79 9.19 0.24
CA ASP A 127 -6.95 8.66 1.60
C ASP A 127 -8.39 8.93 2.07
N ILE A 128 -9.20 7.90 2.31
CA ILE A 128 -10.57 8.09 2.80
C ILE A 128 -10.71 7.92 4.32
N ASP A 129 -9.70 7.38 4.97
CA ASP A 129 -9.69 7.03 6.40
C ASP A 129 -9.06 8.11 7.30
N HIS A 130 -8.88 9.32 6.77
CA HIS A 130 -8.23 10.43 7.48
C HIS A 130 -9.08 11.71 7.58
N PRO A 131 -10.43 11.65 7.57
CA PRO A 131 -11.25 12.87 7.65
C PRO A 131 -11.50 13.31 9.09
N PHE A 132 -11.37 12.42 10.09
CA PHE A 132 -11.75 12.67 11.47
C PHE A 132 -10.55 12.60 12.42
N ALA A 133 -10.52 13.50 13.39
CA ALA A 133 -9.64 13.46 14.56
C ALA A 133 -10.16 12.46 15.61
N ASP A 134 -9.38 12.25 16.68
CA ASP A 134 -9.71 11.29 17.74
C ASP A 134 -11.01 11.63 18.51
N ASP A 135 -11.46 12.90 18.47
CA ASP A 135 -12.72 13.36 19.06
C ASP A 135 -13.92 13.24 18.10
N GLY A 136 -13.70 12.75 16.86
CA GLY A 136 -14.71 12.64 15.81
C GLY A 136 -14.98 13.94 15.06
N GLY A 137 -14.31 15.02 15.39
CA GLY A 137 -14.33 16.27 14.62
C GLY A 137 -13.45 16.17 13.36
N PRO A 138 -13.46 17.24 12.52
CA PRO A 138 -12.57 17.27 11.34
C PRO A 138 -11.10 17.19 11.74
N ASP A 139 -10.33 16.32 11.10
CA ASP A 139 -8.89 16.23 11.34
C ASP A 139 -8.16 17.48 10.80
N GLN A 140 -7.09 17.85 11.46
CA GLN A 140 -6.22 18.97 11.09
C GLN A 140 -4.79 18.43 10.89
N VAL A 141 -4.28 18.49 9.67
CA VAL A 141 -2.93 18.03 9.36
C VAL A 141 -2.15 19.14 8.65
N ASP A 142 -1.06 19.60 9.25
CA ASP A 142 -0.19 20.67 8.71
C ASP A 142 -0.97 21.94 8.31
N GLY A 143 -1.99 22.31 9.09
CA GLY A 143 -2.81 23.50 8.85
C GLY A 143 -3.95 23.31 7.85
N PHE A 144 -4.11 22.11 7.30
CA PHE A 144 -5.21 21.77 6.39
C PHE A 144 -6.31 21.01 7.14
N THR A 145 -7.56 21.44 6.92
CA THR A 145 -8.74 20.72 7.41
C THR A 145 -9.06 19.55 6.49
N MET A 146 -9.36 18.39 7.07
CA MET A 146 -9.81 17.21 6.33
C MET A 146 -11.34 17.07 6.41
N ALA A 147 -11.93 16.43 5.41
CA ALA A 147 -13.37 16.17 5.38
C ALA A 147 -13.66 14.87 4.62
N PRO A 148 -14.73 14.12 4.98
CA PRO A 148 -15.12 12.92 4.25
C PRO A 148 -15.35 13.20 2.76
N ILE A 149 -14.96 12.24 1.91
CA ILE A 149 -15.24 12.27 0.48
C ILE A 149 -16.54 11.51 0.24
N THR A 150 -17.49 12.13 -0.45
CA THR A 150 -18.74 11.48 -0.88
C THR A 150 -18.51 10.63 -2.14
N SER A 151 -19.43 9.69 -2.42
CA SER A 151 -19.38 8.89 -3.65
C SER A 151 -19.45 9.73 -4.92
N ASP A 152 -20.22 10.83 -4.90
CA ASP A 152 -20.33 11.72 -6.05
C ASP A 152 -19.02 12.51 -6.26
N GLU A 153 -18.44 13.07 -5.19
CA GLU A 153 -17.11 13.72 -5.27
C GLU A 153 -16.03 12.74 -5.75
N LEU A 154 -16.07 11.48 -5.30
CA LEU A 154 -15.13 10.46 -5.76
C LEU A 154 -15.29 10.16 -7.25
N LYS A 155 -16.52 10.14 -7.75
CA LYS A 155 -16.82 10.00 -9.18
C LYS A 155 -16.29 11.17 -9.99
N ASP A 156 -16.44 12.39 -9.49
CA ASP A 156 -15.89 13.59 -10.13
C ASP A 156 -14.36 13.54 -10.16
N ILE A 157 -13.72 13.13 -9.05
CA ILE A 157 -12.29 12.92 -8.97
C ILE A 157 -11.82 11.88 -10.00
N CYS A 158 -12.49 10.73 -10.10
CA CYS A 158 -12.15 9.71 -11.10
C CYS A 158 -12.32 10.22 -12.55
N SER A 159 -13.22 11.17 -12.77
CA SER A 159 -13.52 11.72 -14.11
C SER A 159 -12.61 12.87 -14.51
N CYS A 160 -11.88 13.50 -13.56
CA CYS A 160 -11.09 14.69 -13.82
C CYS A 160 -9.68 14.43 -14.35
N THR A 161 -9.24 13.16 -14.42
CA THR A 161 -7.89 12.77 -14.83
C THR A 161 -7.88 11.50 -15.67
N SER A 162 -6.83 11.34 -16.48
CA SER A 162 -6.55 10.10 -17.21
C SER A 162 -5.74 9.10 -16.37
N LEU A 163 -5.20 9.51 -15.23
CA LEU A 163 -4.47 8.62 -14.34
C LEU A 163 -5.41 7.63 -13.64
N PRO A 164 -4.98 6.40 -13.39
CA PRO A 164 -5.69 5.51 -12.47
C PRO A 164 -5.88 6.17 -11.10
N VAL A 165 -7.12 6.18 -10.60
CA VAL A 165 -7.44 6.67 -9.25
C VAL A 165 -7.58 5.49 -8.30
N ILE A 166 -6.91 5.58 -7.15
CA ILE A 166 -6.88 4.55 -6.11
C ILE A 166 -7.52 5.12 -4.85
N VAL A 167 -8.25 4.30 -4.11
CA VAL A 167 -8.74 4.67 -2.78
C VAL A 167 -7.97 3.90 -1.72
N LYS A 168 -7.45 4.63 -0.71
CA LYS A 168 -6.73 4.05 0.43
C LYS A 168 -7.53 4.22 1.73
N GLY A 169 -7.49 3.17 2.57
CA GLY A 169 -8.19 3.13 3.86
C GLY A 169 -9.46 2.28 3.82
N VAL A 170 -9.57 1.36 2.86
CA VAL A 170 -10.73 0.49 2.71
C VAL A 170 -10.59 -0.73 3.62
N LEU A 171 -11.63 -1.02 4.43
CA LEU A 171 -11.72 -2.21 5.26
C LEU A 171 -13.11 -2.87 5.22
N SER A 172 -13.99 -2.44 4.33
CA SER A 172 -15.34 -2.98 4.19
C SER A 172 -15.70 -3.24 2.74
N SER A 173 -16.53 -4.26 2.50
CA SER A 173 -17.12 -4.50 1.19
C SER A 173 -18.03 -3.34 0.76
N TYR A 174 -18.60 -2.60 1.72
CA TYR A 174 -19.42 -1.42 1.44
C TYR A 174 -18.60 -0.31 0.77
N ASP A 175 -17.47 0.11 1.38
CA ASP A 175 -16.62 1.16 0.80
C ASP A 175 -15.93 0.68 -0.47
N ALA A 176 -15.53 -0.60 -0.52
CA ALA A 176 -14.92 -1.19 -1.72
C ALA A 176 -15.85 -1.09 -2.93
N ASN A 177 -17.10 -1.54 -2.80
CA ASN A 177 -18.07 -1.49 -3.89
C ASN A 177 -18.48 -0.05 -4.23
N THR A 178 -18.63 0.81 -3.24
CA THR A 178 -18.93 2.24 -3.44
C THR A 178 -17.82 2.91 -4.25
N ALA A 179 -16.56 2.68 -3.90
CA ALA A 179 -15.40 3.23 -4.61
C ALA A 179 -15.30 2.70 -6.05
N VAL A 180 -15.47 1.39 -6.26
CA VAL A 180 -15.42 0.78 -7.60
C VAL A 180 -16.54 1.30 -8.49
N ASN A 181 -17.74 1.48 -7.94
CA ASN A 181 -18.88 2.05 -8.68
C ASN A 181 -18.68 3.53 -9.03
N ALA A 182 -17.89 4.28 -8.24
CA ALA A 182 -17.47 5.63 -8.55
C ALA A 182 -16.40 5.72 -9.65
N GLY A 183 -15.79 4.59 -10.07
CA GLY A 183 -14.79 4.54 -11.14
C GLY A 183 -13.35 4.35 -10.67
N VAL A 184 -13.15 4.02 -9.39
CA VAL A 184 -11.82 3.74 -8.81
C VAL A 184 -11.21 2.49 -9.45
N GLN A 185 -9.90 2.56 -9.71
CA GLN A 185 -9.12 1.54 -10.42
C GLN A 185 -8.10 0.81 -9.54
N GLY A 186 -8.22 0.94 -8.22
CA GLY A 186 -7.42 0.20 -7.24
C GLY A 186 -7.83 0.54 -5.80
N LEU A 187 -7.68 -0.42 -4.89
CA LEU A 187 -8.02 -0.23 -3.48
C LEU A 187 -6.83 -0.60 -2.60
N VAL A 188 -6.54 0.21 -1.58
CA VAL A 188 -5.58 -0.12 -0.52
C VAL A 188 -6.35 -0.47 0.73
N LEU A 189 -6.28 -1.75 1.12
CA LEU A 189 -6.83 -2.24 2.37
C LEU A 189 -5.87 -1.85 3.51
N SER A 190 -6.33 -0.98 4.40
CA SER A 190 -5.48 -0.35 5.41
C SER A 190 -6.32 0.13 6.60
N HIS A 191 -5.81 -0.01 7.82
CA HIS A 191 -6.30 0.67 9.03
C HIS A 191 -5.43 1.88 9.40
N HIS A 192 -4.63 2.37 8.48
CA HIS A 192 -3.81 3.58 8.60
C HIS A 192 -3.01 3.65 9.92
N ASN A 193 -2.22 2.60 10.20
CA ASN A 193 -1.36 2.55 11.39
C ASN A 193 -2.11 2.76 12.72
N ASN A 194 -3.22 2.03 12.94
CA ASN A 194 -4.05 2.14 14.14
C ASN A 194 -4.83 3.47 14.24
N ARG A 195 -5.38 3.92 13.10
CA ARG A 195 -6.24 5.12 13.08
C ARG A 195 -7.47 4.97 13.97
N ILE A 196 -7.97 3.75 14.10
CA ILE A 196 -9.01 3.35 15.06
C ILE A 196 -8.55 2.08 15.78
N GLU A 197 -8.85 1.98 17.08
CA GLU A 197 -8.63 0.75 17.85
C GLU A 197 -9.61 -0.35 17.40
N TYR A 198 -9.17 -1.60 17.53
CA TYR A 198 -9.94 -2.79 17.13
C TYR A 198 -10.35 -2.83 15.65
N ALA A 199 -9.67 -2.12 14.77
CA ALA A 199 -9.90 -2.28 13.34
C ALA A 199 -9.63 -3.72 12.88
N ILE A 200 -10.42 -4.15 11.91
CA ILE A 200 -10.23 -5.46 11.26
C ILE A 200 -8.86 -5.50 10.58
N PRO A 201 -8.05 -6.55 10.78
CA PRO A 201 -6.80 -6.72 10.03
C PRO A 201 -7.06 -6.67 8.51
N PRO A 202 -6.30 -5.88 7.73
CA PRO A 202 -6.52 -5.78 6.28
C PRO A 202 -6.51 -7.13 5.57
N LEU A 203 -5.64 -8.03 5.97
CA LEU A 203 -5.57 -9.39 5.41
C LEU A 203 -6.78 -10.27 5.77
N HIS A 204 -7.44 -9.99 6.89
CA HIS A 204 -8.69 -10.67 7.26
C HIS A 204 -9.86 -10.20 6.38
N ALA A 205 -9.92 -8.90 6.08
CA ALA A 205 -10.98 -8.34 5.24
C ALA A 205 -10.80 -8.65 3.75
N LEU A 206 -9.56 -8.90 3.29
CA LEU A 206 -9.22 -9.04 1.88
C LEU A 206 -10.04 -10.09 1.12
N PRO A 207 -10.20 -11.35 1.58
CA PRO A 207 -10.94 -12.36 0.81
C PRO A 207 -12.41 -12.00 0.63
N GLU A 208 -13.05 -11.43 1.65
CA GLU A 208 -14.45 -10.98 1.60
C GLU A 208 -14.62 -9.82 0.63
N ILE A 209 -13.77 -8.80 0.75
CA ILE A 209 -13.79 -7.64 -0.14
C ILE A 209 -13.58 -8.11 -1.59
N LYS A 210 -12.57 -8.95 -1.84
CA LYS A 210 -12.32 -9.48 -3.19
C LYS A 210 -13.52 -10.22 -3.76
N ALA A 211 -14.16 -11.06 -2.96
CA ALA A 211 -15.34 -11.82 -3.38
C ALA A 211 -16.59 -10.96 -3.64
N SER A 212 -16.67 -9.78 -3.00
CA SER A 212 -17.80 -8.85 -3.17
C SER A 212 -17.71 -7.98 -4.42
N LEU A 213 -16.53 -7.86 -5.03
CA LEU A 213 -16.31 -7.01 -6.20
C LEU A 213 -16.75 -7.69 -7.50
N GLU A 214 -17.53 -6.98 -8.30
CA GLU A 214 -17.92 -7.43 -9.65
C GLU A 214 -16.79 -7.23 -10.68
N LYS A 215 -15.88 -6.29 -10.43
CA LYS A 215 -14.77 -5.96 -11.32
C LYS A 215 -13.45 -6.42 -10.70
N ASP A 216 -12.60 -7.04 -11.50
CA ASP A 216 -11.23 -7.37 -11.08
C ASP A 216 -10.36 -6.10 -11.18
N ILE A 217 -10.04 -5.53 -10.03
CA ILE A 217 -9.16 -4.37 -9.91
C ILE A 217 -8.02 -4.70 -8.94
N PRO A 218 -6.87 -4.02 -9.03
CA PRO A 218 -5.77 -4.19 -8.10
C PRO A 218 -6.18 -3.95 -6.64
N LEU A 219 -5.91 -4.94 -5.79
CA LEU A 219 -6.09 -4.86 -4.34
C LEU A 219 -4.72 -4.82 -3.68
N PHE A 220 -4.42 -3.71 -3.03
CA PHE A 220 -3.18 -3.50 -2.30
C PHE A 220 -3.43 -3.67 -0.81
N VAL A 221 -2.44 -4.19 -0.08
CA VAL A 221 -2.55 -4.37 1.36
C VAL A 221 -1.35 -3.73 2.06
N ASP A 222 -1.61 -2.98 3.11
CA ASP A 222 -0.61 -2.53 4.07
C ASP A 222 -0.93 -3.00 5.49
N GLY A 223 -0.12 -2.60 6.46
CA GLY A 223 -0.28 -2.97 7.87
C GLY A 223 0.50 -4.21 8.26
N GLU A 224 1.56 -4.01 9.06
CA GLU A 224 2.40 -5.04 9.68
C GLU A 224 3.09 -6.01 8.71
N ILE A 225 3.18 -5.70 7.42
CA ILE A 225 3.98 -6.46 6.44
C ILE A 225 5.46 -6.17 6.70
N GLN A 226 6.22 -7.21 7.06
CA GLN A 226 7.62 -7.09 7.47
C GLN A 226 8.54 -8.07 6.74
N THR A 227 8.03 -9.22 6.31
CA THR A 227 8.82 -10.32 5.75
C THR A 227 8.28 -10.78 4.40
N GLY A 228 9.10 -11.50 3.63
CA GLY A 228 8.63 -12.15 2.41
C GLY A 228 7.52 -13.20 2.63
N MET A 229 7.46 -13.78 3.84
CA MET A 229 6.36 -14.67 4.22
C MET A 229 5.05 -13.90 4.43
N ASP A 230 5.09 -12.70 5.02
CA ASP A 230 3.89 -11.85 5.12
C ASP A 230 3.40 -11.42 3.73
N VAL A 231 4.34 -11.04 2.85
CA VAL A 231 4.03 -10.75 1.43
C VAL A 231 3.35 -11.94 0.78
N PHE A 232 3.91 -13.14 0.92
CA PHE A 232 3.35 -14.36 0.35
C PHE A 232 1.92 -14.63 0.85
N LYS A 233 1.68 -14.51 2.17
CA LYS A 233 0.35 -14.69 2.76
C LYS A 233 -0.68 -13.73 2.13
N ALA A 234 -0.31 -12.46 1.96
CA ALA A 234 -1.19 -11.48 1.34
C ALA A 234 -1.51 -11.81 -0.12
N LEU A 235 -0.50 -12.18 -0.91
CA LEU A 235 -0.68 -12.56 -2.31
C LEU A 235 -1.53 -13.82 -2.45
N ALA A 236 -1.28 -14.84 -1.62
CA ALA A 236 -2.05 -16.08 -1.62
C ALA A 236 -3.54 -15.85 -1.27
N LEU A 237 -3.82 -14.89 -0.38
CA LEU A 237 -5.18 -14.50 -0.01
C LEU A 237 -5.85 -13.54 -1.01
N GLY A 238 -5.11 -13.11 -2.05
CA GLY A 238 -5.70 -12.41 -3.18
C GLY A 238 -5.26 -10.95 -3.34
N ALA A 239 -4.27 -10.47 -2.60
CA ALA A 239 -3.66 -9.17 -2.88
C ALA A 239 -2.93 -9.17 -4.23
N THR A 240 -2.99 -8.06 -4.95
CA THR A 240 -2.18 -7.80 -6.15
C THR A 240 -0.75 -7.45 -5.77
N ALA A 241 -0.58 -6.64 -4.74
CA ALA A 241 0.71 -6.24 -4.20
C ALA A 241 0.57 -5.77 -2.74
N VAL A 242 1.69 -5.59 -2.06
CA VAL A 242 1.72 -5.17 -0.65
C VAL A 242 2.65 -4.00 -0.43
N SER A 243 2.34 -3.17 0.57
CA SER A 243 3.17 -2.03 0.96
C SER A 243 3.90 -2.28 2.27
N ILE A 244 5.19 -1.90 2.31
CA ILE A 244 6.03 -1.94 3.50
C ILE A 244 6.33 -0.50 3.93
N GLY A 245 6.07 -0.16 5.18
CA GLY A 245 6.26 1.20 5.73
C GLY A 245 7.34 1.27 6.79
N ARG A 246 6.98 1.15 8.06
CA ARG A 246 7.88 1.33 9.22
C ARG A 246 9.19 0.53 9.15
N PRO A 247 9.23 -0.71 8.67
CA PRO A 247 10.49 -1.42 8.47
C PRO A 247 11.47 -0.69 7.53
N LEU A 248 10.97 -0.04 6.47
CA LEU A 248 11.81 0.75 5.56
C LEU A 248 12.34 2.02 6.24
N MET A 249 11.52 2.68 7.08
CA MET A 249 12.00 3.82 7.89
C MET A 249 13.15 3.39 8.83
N ALA A 250 13.00 2.26 9.49
CA ALA A 250 14.05 1.71 10.35
C ALA A 250 15.34 1.35 9.58
N ALA A 251 15.18 0.81 8.38
CA ALA A 251 16.30 0.46 7.50
C ALA A 251 17.05 1.71 7.03
N ILE A 252 16.35 2.77 6.59
CA ILE A 252 16.93 4.07 6.20
C ILE A 252 17.63 4.72 7.39
N LYS A 253 17.02 4.69 8.59
CA LYS A 253 17.63 5.26 9.80
C LYS A 253 18.95 4.57 10.15
N LYS A 254 19.04 3.25 9.92
CA LYS A 254 20.25 2.46 10.19
C LYS A 254 21.35 2.67 9.15
N ASP A 255 20.96 2.76 7.88
CA ASP A 255 21.86 2.93 6.75
C ASP A 255 21.14 3.78 5.67
N PRO A 256 21.40 5.10 5.64
CA PRO A 256 20.73 6.00 4.72
C PRO A 256 20.95 5.71 3.23
N GLU A 257 22.08 5.11 2.88
CA GLU A 257 22.46 4.87 1.48
C GLU A 257 21.93 3.54 0.94
N ALA A 258 22.06 2.47 1.71
CA ALA A 258 21.78 1.12 1.25
C ALA A 258 20.72 0.36 2.07
N GLY A 259 20.35 0.86 3.25
CA GLY A 259 19.48 0.14 4.18
C GLY A 259 18.14 -0.26 3.57
N MET A 260 17.48 0.67 2.87
CA MET A 260 16.19 0.39 2.23
C MET A 260 16.31 -0.64 1.09
N SER A 261 17.27 -0.44 0.19
CA SER A 261 17.48 -1.36 -0.94
C SER A 261 17.84 -2.77 -0.46
N ASN A 262 18.72 -2.88 0.52
CA ASN A 262 19.08 -4.16 1.13
C ASN A 262 17.88 -4.84 1.79
N TYR A 263 17.04 -4.09 2.49
CA TYR A 263 15.83 -4.64 3.10
C TYR A 263 14.84 -5.16 2.05
N LEU A 264 14.56 -4.38 1.02
CA LEU A 264 13.65 -4.77 -0.07
C LEU A 264 14.17 -6.02 -0.82
N LEU A 265 15.46 -6.09 -1.09
CA LEU A 265 16.08 -7.25 -1.73
C LEU A 265 15.99 -8.51 -0.84
N GLU A 266 16.18 -8.39 0.47
CA GLU A 266 16.02 -9.51 1.39
C GLU A 266 14.56 -9.99 1.45
N VAL A 267 13.58 -9.10 1.54
CA VAL A 267 12.15 -9.46 1.50
C VAL A 267 11.78 -10.16 0.19
N ARG A 268 12.31 -9.68 -0.95
CA ARG A 268 12.14 -10.34 -2.26
C ARG A 268 12.72 -11.75 -2.29
N LYS A 269 13.91 -11.94 -1.72
CA LYS A 269 14.55 -13.25 -1.60
C LYS A 269 13.72 -14.20 -0.75
N GLN A 270 13.16 -13.73 0.37
CA GLN A 270 12.27 -14.50 1.23
C GLN A 270 10.97 -14.87 0.50
N LEU A 271 10.37 -13.95 -0.25
CA LEU A 271 9.19 -14.20 -1.07
C LEU A 271 9.50 -15.30 -2.12
N SER A 272 10.62 -15.17 -2.85
CA SER A 272 11.07 -16.16 -3.83
C SER A 272 11.18 -17.56 -3.23
N LYS A 273 11.85 -17.66 -2.07
CA LYS A 273 11.97 -18.91 -1.34
C LYS A 273 10.61 -19.49 -0.99
N THR A 274 9.71 -18.68 -0.44
CA THR A 274 8.38 -19.13 -0.02
C THR A 274 7.54 -19.60 -1.22
N MET A 275 7.55 -18.86 -2.32
CA MET A 275 6.89 -19.25 -3.58
C MET A 275 7.42 -20.59 -4.11
N ALA A 276 8.75 -20.79 -4.11
CA ALA A 276 9.34 -22.06 -4.52
C ALA A 276 8.91 -23.22 -3.61
N TYR A 277 8.81 -23.00 -2.31
CA TYR A 277 8.46 -24.03 -1.32
C TYR A 277 6.97 -24.38 -1.30
N THR A 278 6.14 -23.57 -1.93
CA THR A 278 4.67 -23.75 -2.00
C THR A 278 4.19 -24.13 -3.39
N GLY A 279 5.09 -24.27 -4.37
CA GLY A 279 4.74 -24.55 -5.77
C GLY A 279 4.10 -23.38 -6.51
N CYS A 280 4.07 -22.18 -5.93
CA CYS A 280 3.56 -20.96 -6.56
C CYS A 280 4.63 -20.38 -7.51
N THR A 281 4.62 -20.77 -8.77
CA THR A 281 5.69 -20.48 -9.73
C THR A 281 5.66 -19.04 -10.29
N ASN A 282 4.56 -18.33 -10.15
CA ASN A 282 4.41 -16.91 -10.50
C ASN A 282 3.19 -16.32 -9.81
N LEU A 283 2.95 -15.01 -9.95
CA LEU A 283 1.86 -14.31 -9.26
C LEU A 283 0.47 -14.77 -9.68
N SER A 284 0.29 -15.27 -10.91
CA SER A 284 -1.00 -15.82 -11.37
C SER A 284 -1.27 -17.24 -10.85
N LYS A 285 -0.29 -17.87 -10.21
CA LYS A 285 -0.36 -19.21 -9.63
C LYS A 285 -0.34 -19.19 -8.10
N MET A 286 -0.62 -18.02 -7.49
CA MET A 286 -0.79 -17.94 -6.04
C MET A 286 -2.02 -18.73 -5.63
N ASP A 287 -1.85 -19.62 -4.65
CA ASP A 287 -2.88 -20.58 -4.23
C ASP A 287 -3.27 -20.33 -2.77
N PRO A 288 -4.49 -19.87 -2.48
CA PRO A 288 -4.95 -19.66 -1.11
C PRO A 288 -5.04 -20.93 -0.28
N SER A 289 -5.13 -22.10 -0.89
CA SER A 289 -5.25 -23.37 -0.17
C SER A 289 -3.97 -23.79 0.57
N VAL A 290 -2.84 -23.10 0.34
CA VAL A 290 -1.61 -23.29 1.13
C VAL A 290 -1.60 -22.47 2.43
N ILE A 291 -2.63 -21.64 2.66
CA ILE A 291 -2.75 -20.84 3.88
C ILE A 291 -3.70 -21.51 4.85
N HIS A 292 -3.21 -21.79 6.05
CA HIS A 292 -3.97 -22.41 7.12
C HIS A 292 -4.02 -21.49 8.34
N HIS A 293 -5.16 -21.46 9.03
CA HIS A 293 -5.28 -20.75 10.30
C HIS A 293 -4.85 -21.66 11.44
N MET A 294 -3.97 -21.16 12.30
CA MET A 294 -3.68 -21.82 13.57
C MET A 294 -4.95 -21.80 14.43
N LYS A 295 -5.39 -22.96 14.91
CA LYS A 295 -6.57 -23.12 15.78
C LYS A 295 -6.26 -22.66 17.20
#